data_737f2bf8520fb16a352a7b8e5f6bf24c
#
_entry.id   737f2bf8520fb16a352a7b8e5f6bf24c
#
_cell.length_a   1.000
_cell.length_b   1.000
_cell.length_c   1.000
_cell.angle_alpha   90.00
_cell.angle_beta   90.00
_cell.angle_gamma   90.00
#
_symmetry.space_group_name_H-M   'P 1'
#
loop_
_entity.id
_entity.type
_entity.pdbx_description
1 polymer ?
#
loop_
_entity_poly.entity_id
_entity_poly.type
_entity_poly.pdbx_seq_one_letter_code
_entity_poly.pdbx_strand_id
1 'polypeptide(L)'
;MAILLIRSVVLYFILLIAMKLMGKRQLGQLQPFELVVILVISEMASMAMQSPSATLFSSLIPIATITVLQILISILNLKSEKIRALVCGRPVFLIRKGVLQEKSMAKLHLNLNDIEEMSRAQGYFDLSGIENALMETNGQLSIMPKTSKRPLQVGDIDDDPPKEQMGVLLILDGHVNQAGLKAYGYNENWLMQQLAPQGINHPQEV
;
A
#
# COMPACT_ATOMS: atom_id res chain seq x y z
N MET A 1 26.27 25.81 12.82
CA MET A 1 24.80 25.83 12.72
C MET A 1 24.31 25.83 11.28
N ALA A 2 24.70 26.79 10.41
CA ALA A 2 24.28 26.83 9.01
C ALA A 2 24.62 25.55 8.21
N ILE A 3 25.79 24.96 8.44
CA ILE A 3 26.21 23.70 7.78
C ILE A 3 25.25 22.54 8.14
N LEU A 4 24.82 22.42 9.39
CA LEU A 4 23.89 21.37 9.80
C LEU A 4 22.52 21.57 9.17
N LEU A 5 22.05 22.81 9.06
CA LEU A 5 20.79 23.14 8.41
C LEU A 5 20.82 22.77 6.91
N ILE A 6 21.85 23.21 6.20
CA ILE A 6 22.01 22.88 4.76
C ILE A 6 22.07 21.36 4.57
N ARG A 7 22.85 20.65 5.40
CA ARG A 7 22.98 19.20 5.37
C ARG A 7 21.66 18.49 5.60
N SER A 8 20.86 18.94 6.58
CA SER A 8 19.54 18.37 6.86
C SER A 8 18.58 18.54 5.68
N VAL A 9 18.57 19.73 5.05
CA VAL A 9 17.75 19.98 3.86
C VAL A 9 18.17 19.09 2.68
N VAL A 10 19.48 18.97 2.42
CA VAL A 10 19.97 18.10 1.33
C VAL A 10 19.61 16.64 1.58
N LEU A 11 19.86 16.13 2.79
CA LEU A 11 19.50 14.75 3.16
C LEU A 11 18.02 14.50 3.08
N TYR A 12 17.17 15.44 3.49
CA TYR A 12 15.72 15.33 3.36
C TYR A 12 15.30 15.06 1.90
N PHE A 13 15.80 15.84 0.95
CA PHE A 13 15.48 15.63 -0.47
C PHE A 13 16.02 14.30 -1.00
N ILE A 14 17.22 13.90 -0.58
CA ILE A 14 17.80 12.61 -0.97
C ILE A 14 16.94 11.45 -0.45
N LEU A 15 16.53 11.48 0.82
CA LEU A 15 15.65 10.49 1.40
C LEU A 15 14.29 10.44 0.70
N LEU A 16 13.72 11.60 0.37
CA LEU A 16 12.47 11.69 -0.37
C LEU A 16 12.58 11.02 -1.74
N ILE A 17 13.68 11.25 -2.46
CA ILE A 17 13.96 10.60 -3.75
C ILE A 17 14.15 9.10 -3.56
N ALA A 18 14.95 8.67 -2.58
CA ALA A 18 15.19 7.26 -2.28
C ALA A 18 13.87 6.53 -2.00
N MET A 19 13.03 7.07 -1.11
CA MET A 19 11.71 6.51 -0.79
C MET A 19 10.79 6.45 -2.01
N LYS A 20 10.79 7.48 -2.85
CA LYS A 20 10.00 7.50 -4.09
C LYS A 20 10.45 6.41 -5.07
N LEU A 21 11.77 6.16 -5.18
CA LEU A 21 12.35 5.13 -6.06
C LEU A 21 12.07 3.71 -5.54
N MET A 22 12.01 3.52 -4.22
CA MET A 22 11.72 2.21 -3.61
C MET A 22 10.26 1.75 -3.82
N GLY A 23 9.35 2.65 -4.21
CA GLY A 23 7.97 2.31 -4.58
C GLY A 23 6.90 2.95 -3.69
N LYS A 24 5.62 2.79 -4.10
CA LYS A 24 4.45 3.44 -3.47
C LYS A 24 3.71 2.53 -2.47
N ARG A 25 4.40 1.67 -1.75
CA ARG A 25 3.72 0.82 -0.76
C ARG A 25 3.37 1.63 0.49
N GLN A 26 2.14 1.46 0.98
CA GLN A 26 1.70 2.05 2.24
C GLN A 26 2.43 1.38 3.40
N LEU A 27 2.70 2.12 4.48
CA LEU A 27 3.39 1.60 5.68
C LEU A 27 2.73 0.32 6.23
N GLY A 28 1.40 0.22 6.19
CA GLY A 28 0.66 -0.97 6.64
C GLY A 28 0.75 -2.18 5.70
N GLN A 29 1.35 -2.04 4.51
CA GLN A 29 1.54 -3.11 3.52
C GLN A 29 3.01 -3.43 3.27
N LEU A 30 3.92 -2.83 4.05
CA LEU A 30 5.34 -3.12 3.95
C LEU A 30 5.63 -4.57 4.37
N GLN A 31 6.51 -5.21 3.64
CA GLN A 31 7.10 -6.48 4.06
C GLN A 31 8.03 -6.21 5.26
N PRO A 32 8.20 -7.17 6.20
CA PRO A 32 9.08 -6.99 7.35
C PRO A 32 10.51 -6.55 6.99
N PHE A 33 11.07 -7.09 5.88
CA PHE A 33 12.41 -6.72 5.44
C PHE A 33 12.48 -5.28 4.88
N GLU A 34 11.40 -4.79 4.24
CA GLU A 34 11.31 -3.40 3.75
C GLU A 34 11.33 -2.41 4.92
N LEU A 35 10.64 -2.75 6.02
CA LEU A 35 10.68 -1.96 7.25
C LEU A 35 12.10 -1.86 7.81
N VAL A 36 12.83 -2.99 7.90
CA VAL A 36 14.21 -3.00 8.36
C VAL A 36 15.09 -2.11 7.49
N VAL A 37 14.96 -2.17 6.17
CA VAL A 37 15.71 -1.31 5.24
C VAL A 37 15.43 0.17 5.50
N ILE A 38 14.16 0.56 5.71
CA ILE A 38 13.80 1.93 6.01
C ILE A 38 14.42 2.39 7.33
N LEU A 39 14.39 1.56 8.37
CA LEU A 39 14.99 1.88 9.66
C LEU A 39 16.51 2.08 9.54
N VAL A 40 17.19 1.20 8.79
CA VAL A 40 18.65 1.33 8.56
C VAL A 40 18.99 2.61 7.81
N ILE A 41 18.23 2.95 6.76
CA ILE A 41 18.41 4.20 6.01
C ILE A 41 18.19 5.41 6.92
N SER A 42 17.15 5.37 7.77
CA SER A 42 16.85 6.44 8.72
C SER A 42 17.96 6.66 9.74
N GLU A 43 18.53 5.58 10.27
CA GLU A 43 19.66 5.66 11.20
C GLU A 43 20.90 6.25 10.52
N MET A 44 21.24 5.79 9.32
CA MET A 44 22.35 6.35 8.54
C MET A 44 22.17 7.85 8.26
N ALA A 45 20.96 8.28 7.94
CA ALA A 45 20.65 9.68 7.73
C ALA A 45 20.78 10.50 9.03
N SER A 46 20.31 9.96 10.15
CA SER A 46 20.44 10.59 11.47
C SER A 46 21.91 10.80 11.83
N MET A 47 22.75 9.77 11.68
CA MET A 47 24.19 9.87 11.92
C MET A 47 24.84 10.91 11.00
N ALA A 48 24.43 10.96 9.73
CA ALA A 48 24.93 11.96 8.78
C ALA A 48 24.57 13.39 9.17
N MET A 49 23.39 13.62 9.74
CA MET A 49 22.97 14.94 10.21
C MET A 49 23.74 15.40 11.45
N GLN A 50 24.04 14.46 12.35
CA GLN A 50 24.67 14.77 13.65
C GLN A 50 26.20 14.97 13.61
N SER A 51 26.89 14.47 12.60
CA SER A 51 28.34 14.46 12.49
C SER A 51 28.88 15.59 11.60
N PRO A 52 29.21 16.79 12.13
CA PRO A 52 29.70 17.92 11.31
C PRO A 52 31.04 17.62 10.62
N SER A 53 31.86 16.75 11.20
CA SER A 53 33.19 16.37 10.71
C SER A 53 33.15 15.34 9.59
N ALA A 54 32.06 14.55 9.46
CA ALA A 54 31.92 13.60 8.37
C ALA A 54 31.59 14.32 7.06
N THR A 55 32.17 13.87 5.94
CA THR A 55 31.79 14.39 4.63
C THR A 55 30.38 13.94 4.27
N LEU A 56 29.61 14.75 3.54
CA LEU A 56 28.28 14.33 3.05
C LEU A 56 28.36 13.05 2.21
N PHE A 57 29.43 12.90 1.42
CA PHE A 57 29.63 11.72 0.57
C PHE A 57 29.81 10.43 1.37
N SER A 58 30.46 10.46 2.53
CA SER A 58 30.64 9.27 3.38
C SER A 58 29.31 8.70 3.88
N SER A 59 28.28 9.53 3.99
CA SER A 59 26.93 9.14 4.42
C SER A 59 26.03 8.81 3.23
N LEU A 60 26.21 9.47 2.10
CA LEU A 60 25.40 9.25 0.90
C LEU A 60 25.68 7.90 0.25
N ILE A 61 26.95 7.46 0.22
CA ILE A 61 27.32 6.18 -0.39
C ILE A 61 26.59 5.00 0.25
N PRO A 62 26.56 4.79 1.57
CA PRO A 62 25.81 3.71 2.18
C PRO A 62 24.29 3.79 1.92
N ILE A 63 23.69 4.99 2.02
CA ILE A 63 22.26 5.20 1.75
C ILE A 63 21.93 4.82 0.29
N ALA A 64 22.73 5.32 -0.66
CA ALA A 64 22.57 5.00 -2.07
C ALA A 64 22.72 3.50 -2.33
N THR A 65 23.73 2.86 -1.71
CA THR A 65 23.97 1.43 -1.86
C THR A 65 22.78 0.60 -1.40
N ILE A 66 22.25 0.88 -0.20
CA ILE A 66 21.08 0.16 0.32
C ILE A 66 19.85 0.43 -0.54
N THR A 67 19.63 1.67 -0.99
CA THR A 67 18.53 2.02 -1.89
C THR A 67 18.62 1.24 -3.21
N VAL A 68 19.80 1.16 -3.83
CA VAL A 68 20.00 0.39 -5.07
C VAL A 68 19.78 -1.10 -4.82
N LEU A 69 20.31 -1.67 -3.74
CA LEU A 69 20.08 -3.08 -3.39
C LEU A 69 18.59 -3.37 -3.19
N GLN A 70 17.86 -2.48 -2.53
CA GLN A 70 16.41 -2.63 -2.34
C GLN A 70 15.66 -2.61 -3.68
N ILE A 71 16.02 -1.71 -4.58
CA ILE A 71 15.42 -1.66 -5.93
C ILE A 71 15.73 -2.95 -6.70
N LEU A 72 16.98 -3.44 -6.64
CA LEU A 72 17.38 -4.70 -7.28
C LEU A 72 16.57 -5.89 -6.73
N ILE A 73 16.44 -6.01 -5.41
CA ILE A 73 15.62 -7.05 -4.78
C ILE A 73 14.17 -6.93 -5.22
N SER A 74 13.62 -5.73 -5.30
CA SER A 74 12.25 -5.49 -5.77
C SER A 74 12.05 -5.96 -7.21
N ILE A 75 13.00 -5.66 -8.10
CA ILE A 75 12.99 -6.11 -9.51
C ILE A 75 13.11 -7.64 -9.60
N LEU A 76 14.00 -8.24 -8.80
CA LEU A 76 14.17 -9.69 -8.77
C LEU A 76 12.90 -10.40 -8.25
N ASN A 77 12.23 -9.84 -7.24
CA ASN A 77 10.96 -10.34 -6.73
C ASN A 77 9.83 -10.29 -7.78
N LEU A 78 9.85 -9.30 -8.69
CA LEU A 78 8.92 -9.23 -9.81
C LEU A 78 9.18 -10.34 -10.85
N LYS A 79 10.45 -10.64 -11.12
CA LYS A 79 10.85 -11.57 -12.19
C LYS A 79 10.89 -13.03 -11.75
N SER A 80 11.02 -13.33 -10.46
CA SER A 80 11.23 -14.69 -9.96
C SER A 80 10.38 -15.03 -8.76
N GLU A 81 9.47 -16.00 -8.92
CA GLU A 81 8.67 -16.54 -7.81
C GLU A 81 9.55 -17.19 -6.72
N LYS A 82 10.65 -17.84 -7.10
CA LYS A 82 11.57 -18.46 -6.14
C LYS A 82 12.23 -17.43 -5.25
N ILE A 83 12.71 -16.31 -5.83
CA ILE A 83 13.33 -15.22 -5.07
C ILE A 83 12.28 -14.57 -4.20
N ARG A 84 11.09 -14.29 -4.72
CA ARG A 84 9.98 -13.72 -3.94
C ARG A 84 9.61 -14.62 -2.75
N ALA A 85 9.53 -15.94 -2.95
CA ALA A 85 9.24 -16.87 -1.87
C ALA A 85 10.35 -16.93 -0.81
N LEU A 86 11.62 -16.71 -1.23
CA LEU A 86 12.76 -16.68 -0.30
C LEU A 86 12.78 -15.37 0.52
N VAL A 87 12.56 -14.23 -0.13
CA VAL A 87 12.67 -12.89 0.49
C VAL A 87 11.41 -12.51 1.26
N CYS A 88 10.24 -12.68 0.64
CA CYS A 88 8.95 -12.27 1.20
C CYS A 88 8.22 -13.40 1.92
N GLY A 89 8.59 -14.66 1.69
CA GLY A 89 7.83 -15.80 2.14
C GLY A 89 6.65 -16.14 1.22
N ARG A 90 5.75 -16.98 1.71
CA ARG A 90 4.50 -17.35 1.04
C ARG A 90 3.34 -17.22 2.03
N PRO A 91 2.14 -16.82 1.57
CA PRO A 91 0.95 -16.87 2.41
C PRO A 91 0.70 -18.28 2.95
N VAL A 92 0.22 -18.36 4.19
CA VAL A 92 0.01 -19.63 4.90
C VAL A 92 -1.43 -19.74 5.36
N PHE A 93 -2.10 -20.85 5.04
CA PHE A 93 -3.45 -21.11 5.55
C PHE A 93 -3.41 -21.36 7.06
N LEU A 94 -4.20 -20.59 7.81
CA LEU A 94 -4.49 -20.80 9.23
C LEU A 94 -5.84 -21.51 9.41
N ILE A 95 -6.82 -21.18 8.55
CA ILE A 95 -8.09 -21.91 8.42
C ILE A 95 -8.23 -22.31 6.95
N ARG A 96 -8.58 -23.56 6.69
CA ARG A 96 -8.81 -24.09 5.36
C ARG A 96 -10.07 -24.95 5.35
N LYS A 97 -11.04 -24.57 4.53
CA LYS A 97 -12.36 -25.25 4.46
C LYS A 97 -13.02 -25.37 5.84
N GLY A 98 -12.97 -24.28 6.62
CA GLY A 98 -13.54 -24.24 7.98
C GLY A 98 -12.75 -25.00 9.05
N VAL A 99 -11.56 -25.55 8.73
CA VAL A 99 -10.74 -26.33 9.67
C VAL A 99 -9.45 -25.59 10.00
N LEU A 100 -9.15 -25.44 11.29
CA LEU A 100 -7.89 -24.86 11.78
C LEU A 100 -6.68 -25.71 11.37
N GLN A 101 -5.63 -25.04 10.94
CA GLN A 101 -4.39 -25.66 10.51
C GLN A 101 -3.32 -25.54 11.61
N GLU A 102 -3.43 -26.37 12.67
CA GLU A 102 -2.57 -26.32 13.87
C GLU A 102 -1.07 -26.35 13.54
N LYS A 103 -0.67 -27.18 12.55
CA LYS A 103 0.75 -27.25 12.12
C LYS A 103 1.24 -25.94 11.51
N SER A 104 0.38 -25.23 10.81
CA SER A 104 0.69 -23.92 10.23
C SER A 104 0.79 -22.86 11.32
N MET A 105 -0.15 -22.87 12.27
CA MET A 105 -0.14 -21.99 13.43
C MET A 105 1.15 -22.15 14.25
N ALA A 106 1.52 -23.39 14.57
CA ALA A 106 2.75 -23.70 15.31
C ALA A 106 4.02 -23.19 14.59
N LYS A 107 4.09 -23.31 13.25
CA LYS A 107 5.22 -22.77 12.46
C LYS A 107 5.33 -21.24 12.51
N LEU A 108 4.21 -20.55 12.64
CA LEU A 108 4.14 -19.10 12.72
C LEU A 108 4.15 -18.59 14.16
N HIS A 109 4.26 -19.51 15.16
CA HIS A 109 4.21 -19.21 16.59
C HIS A 109 2.92 -18.49 17.01
N LEU A 110 1.79 -18.84 16.36
CA LEU A 110 0.47 -18.29 16.64
C LEU A 110 -0.36 -19.27 17.47
N ASN A 111 -1.10 -18.74 18.43
CA ASN A 111 -2.10 -19.44 19.19
C ASN A 111 -3.53 -19.10 18.69
N LEU A 112 -4.55 -19.73 19.26
CA LEU A 112 -5.93 -19.51 18.84
C LEU A 112 -6.41 -18.08 19.16
N ASN A 113 -5.98 -17.50 20.28
CA ASN A 113 -6.37 -16.16 20.67
C ASN A 113 -5.84 -15.12 19.67
N ASP A 114 -4.63 -15.33 19.11
CA ASP A 114 -4.06 -14.45 18.09
C ASP A 114 -4.93 -14.44 16.83
N ILE A 115 -5.42 -15.64 16.41
CA ILE A 115 -6.30 -15.75 15.24
C ILE A 115 -7.65 -15.07 15.51
N GLU A 116 -8.22 -15.26 16.70
CA GLU A 116 -9.46 -14.59 17.09
C GLU A 116 -9.30 -13.06 17.10
N GLU A 117 -8.21 -12.55 17.66
CA GLU A 117 -7.92 -11.13 17.69
C GLU A 117 -7.80 -10.54 16.28
N MET A 118 -6.98 -11.19 15.42
CA MET A 118 -6.83 -10.79 14.03
C MET A 118 -8.13 -10.87 13.24
N SER A 119 -8.97 -11.88 13.52
CA SER A 119 -10.28 -12.03 12.87
C SER A 119 -11.24 -10.92 13.29
N ARG A 120 -11.29 -10.57 14.59
CA ARG A 120 -12.09 -9.45 15.10
C ARG A 120 -11.66 -8.12 14.51
N ALA A 121 -10.36 -7.91 14.32
CA ALA A 121 -9.83 -6.72 13.65
C ALA A 121 -10.32 -6.57 12.20
N GLN A 122 -10.67 -7.70 11.55
CA GLN A 122 -11.27 -7.74 10.20
C GLN A 122 -12.82 -7.75 10.21
N GLY A 123 -13.44 -7.63 11.38
CA GLY A 123 -14.90 -7.64 11.54
C GLY A 123 -15.52 -9.04 11.68
N TYR A 124 -14.72 -10.10 11.81
CA TYR A 124 -15.20 -11.47 11.99
C TYR A 124 -15.09 -11.89 13.46
N PHE A 125 -16.22 -11.89 14.17
CA PHE A 125 -16.31 -12.23 15.61
C PHE A 125 -16.51 -13.73 15.87
N ASP A 126 -16.85 -14.50 14.84
CA ASP A 126 -17.11 -15.94 14.93
C ASP A 126 -16.25 -16.68 13.90
N LEU A 127 -15.28 -17.44 14.39
CA LEU A 127 -14.40 -18.26 13.54
C LEU A 127 -15.18 -19.35 12.78
N SER A 128 -16.31 -19.82 13.31
CA SER A 128 -17.13 -20.82 12.64
C SER A 128 -17.72 -20.35 11.32
N GLY A 129 -17.82 -19.03 11.13
CA GLY A 129 -18.26 -18.40 9.88
C GLY A 129 -17.19 -18.29 8.79
N ILE A 130 -15.94 -18.63 9.10
CA ILE A 130 -14.80 -18.50 8.18
C ILE A 130 -14.61 -19.79 7.40
N GLU A 131 -14.55 -19.69 6.07
CA GLU A 131 -14.20 -20.81 5.18
C GLU A 131 -12.70 -20.96 5.04
N ASN A 132 -12.00 -19.85 4.71
CA ASN A 132 -10.55 -19.84 4.61
C ASN A 132 -10.00 -18.57 5.29
N ALA A 133 -8.88 -18.71 5.99
CA ALA A 133 -8.09 -17.60 6.50
C ALA A 133 -6.62 -17.84 6.17
N LEU A 134 -5.99 -16.84 5.55
CA LEU A 134 -4.57 -16.86 5.16
C LEU A 134 -3.81 -15.79 5.93
N MET A 135 -2.69 -16.18 6.49
CA MET A 135 -1.68 -15.24 6.95
C MET A 135 -0.89 -14.79 5.74
N GLU A 136 -0.98 -13.50 5.43
CA GLU A 136 -0.21 -12.88 4.35
C GLU A 136 1.25 -12.68 4.74
N THR A 137 2.09 -12.44 3.74
CA THR A 137 3.53 -12.26 3.96
C THR A 137 3.90 -10.98 4.73
N ASN A 138 2.99 -10.02 4.82
CA ASN A 138 3.13 -8.81 5.64
C ASN A 138 2.59 -8.98 7.07
N GLY A 139 2.11 -10.17 7.43
CA GLY A 139 1.53 -10.45 8.74
C GLY A 139 0.06 -10.11 8.91
N GLN A 140 -0.63 -9.67 7.86
CA GLN A 140 -2.07 -9.44 7.89
C GLN A 140 -2.84 -10.75 7.66
N LEU A 141 -4.03 -10.85 8.23
CA LEU A 141 -4.94 -11.96 8.01
C LEU A 141 -5.91 -11.64 6.88
N SER A 142 -5.95 -12.45 5.84
CA SER A 142 -6.98 -12.38 4.78
C SER A 142 -8.05 -13.42 5.04
N ILE A 143 -9.32 -13.00 5.11
CA ILE A 143 -10.45 -13.87 5.49
C ILE A 143 -11.42 -14.00 4.32
N MET A 144 -11.78 -15.25 4.02
CA MET A 144 -12.88 -15.60 3.14
C MET A 144 -13.98 -16.27 3.98
N PRO A 145 -15.13 -15.62 4.17
CA PRO A 145 -16.25 -16.20 4.92
C PRO A 145 -16.91 -17.34 4.15
N LYS A 146 -17.65 -18.19 4.86
CA LYS A 146 -18.54 -19.18 4.26
C LYS A 146 -19.60 -18.47 3.42
N THR A 147 -20.03 -19.06 2.32
CA THR A 147 -21.03 -18.48 1.42
C THR A 147 -22.31 -18.09 2.15
N SER A 148 -22.73 -18.87 3.15
CA SER A 148 -23.92 -18.57 3.96
C SER A 148 -23.74 -17.44 4.98
N LYS A 149 -22.51 -16.92 5.16
CA LYS A 149 -22.17 -15.86 6.13
C LYS A 149 -21.60 -14.61 5.50
N ARG A 150 -21.38 -14.61 4.17
CA ARG A 150 -20.92 -13.43 3.47
C ARG A 150 -22.07 -12.44 3.23
N PRO A 151 -21.79 -11.12 3.12
CA PRO A 151 -22.79 -10.16 2.68
C PRO A 151 -23.34 -10.52 1.30
N LEU A 152 -24.64 -10.27 1.10
CA LEU A 152 -25.28 -10.39 -0.21
C LEU A 152 -24.63 -9.40 -1.18
N GLN A 153 -24.33 -9.86 -2.38
CA GLN A 153 -23.87 -9.04 -3.49
C GLN A 153 -25.01 -8.85 -4.50
N VAL A 154 -24.94 -7.78 -5.28
CA VAL A 154 -25.98 -7.52 -6.30
C VAL A 154 -26.11 -8.69 -7.28
N GLY A 155 -25.01 -9.32 -7.67
CA GLY A 155 -25.01 -10.51 -8.52
C GLY A 155 -25.61 -11.78 -7.89
N ASP A 156 -25.95 -11.77 -6.59
CA ASP A 156 -26.71 -12.87 -5.97
C ASP A 156 -28.23 -12.71 -6.19
N ILE A 157 -28.67 -11.50 -6.61
CA ILE A 157 -30.08 -11.12 -6.76
C ILE A 157 -30.39 -10.86 -8.24
N ASP A 158 -29.45 -10.30 -8.97
CA ASP A 158 -29.58 -9.93 -10.38
C ASP A 158 -28.39 -10.50 -11.17
N ASP A 159 -28.69 -11.32 -12.18
CA ASP A 159 -27.68 -11.99 -13.00
C ASP A 159 -26.93 -11.03 -13.95
N ASP A 160 -27.50 -9.85 -14.26
CA ASP A 160 -26.87 -8.82 -15.12
C ASP A 160 -27.00 -7.42 -14.50
N PRO A 161 -26.36 -7.18 -13.36
CA PRO A 161 -26.44 -5.89 -12.70
C PRO A 161 -25.78 -4.79 -13.54
N PRO A 162 -26.25 -3.53 -13.45
CA PRO A 162 -25.64 -2.43 -14.16
C PRO A 162 -24.16 -2.26 -13.74
N LYS A 163 -23.29 -2.09 -14.74
CA LYS A 163 -21.86 -1.89 -14.48
C LYS A 163 -21.65 -0.55 -13.79
N GLU A 164 -21.11 -0.61 -12.58
CA GLU A 164 -20.68 0.59 -11.89
C GLU A 164 -19.49 1.22 -12.61
N GLN A 165 -19.51 2.54 -12.71
CA GLN A 165 -18.41 3.32 -13.26
C GLN A 165 -17.69 4.07 -12.13
N MET A 166 -16.38 4.09 -12.19
CA MET A 166 -15.60 4.86 -11.23
C MET A 166 -15.82 6.36 -11.50
N GLY A 167 -16.20 7.10 -10.46
CA GLY A 167 -16.30 8.56 -10.56
C GLY A 167 -14.95 9.18 -10.93
N VAL A 168 -14.97 10.11 -11.86
CA VAL A 168 -13.78 10.87 -12.27
C VAL A 168 -13.96 12.33 -11.92
N LEU A 169 -12.92 12.91 -11.31
CA LEU A 169 -12.88 14.35 -11.06
C LEU A 169 -12.74 15.09 -12.39
N LEU A 170 -13.75 15.86 -12.74
CA LEU A 170 -13.79 16.64 -13.98
C LEU A 170 -13.20 18.03 -13.79
N ILE A 171 -13.24 18.59 -12.57
CA ILE A 171 -12.61 19.84 -12.17
C ILE A 171 -11.85 19.59 -10.87
N LEU A 172 -10.62 20.08 -10.80
CA LEU A 172 -9.78 20.05 -9.60
C LEU A 172 -9.12 21.42 -9.43
N ASP A 173 -9.35 22.05 -8.28
CA ASP A 173 -8.79 23.39 -7.97
C ASP A 173 -9.03 24.41 -9.09
N GLY A 174 -10.24 24.45 -9.65
CA GLY A 174 -10.59 25.34 -10.75
C GLY A 174 -10.07 24.93 -12.14
N HIS A 175 -9.30 23.84 -12.23
CA HIS A 175 -8.75 23.35 -13.49
C HIS A 175 -9.53 22.17 -14.04
N VAL A 176 -9.91 22.26 -15.32
CA VAL A 176 -10.65 21.19 -16.00
C VAL A 176 -9.74 20.02 -16.32
N ASN A 177 -10.13 18.83 -15.91
CA ASN A 177 -9.47 17.58 -16.25
C ASN A 177 -9.90 17.10 -17.65
N GLN A 178 -9.19 17.57 -18.67
CA GLN A 178 -9.44 17.23 -20.07
C GLN A 178 -9.38 15.72 -20.34
N ALA A 179 -8.44 15.03 -19.70
CA ALA A 179 -8.30 13.59 -19.84
C ALA A 179 -9.52 12.85 -19.26
N GLY A 180 -10.04 13.32 -18.12
CA GLY A 180 -11.25 12.80 -17.51
C GLY A 180 -12.48 13.00 -18.38
N LEU A 181 -12.70 14.21 -18.92
CA LEU A 181 -13.80 14.50 -19.84
C LEU A 181 -13.76 13.58 -21.06
N LYS A 182 -12.60 13.49 -21.71
CA LYS A 182 -12.41 12.67 -22.92
C LYS A 182 -12.62 11.18 -22.65
N ALA A 183 -12.19 10.66 -21.50
CA ALA A 183 -12.34 9.26 -21.14
C ALA A 183 -13.83 8.83 -21.04
N TYR A 184 -14.72 9.76 -20.69
CA TYR A 184 -16.15 9.53 -20.58
C TYR A 184 -16.95 10.06 -21.78
N GLY A 185 -16.27 10.51 -22.84
CA GLY A 185 -16.92 11.02 -24.06
C GLY A 185 -17.57 12.39 -23.93
N TYR A 186 -17.23 13.15 -22.88
CA TYR A 186 -17.75 14.49 -22.64
C TYR A 186 -16.75 15.56 -23.12
N ASN A 187 -17.25 16.78 -23.30
CA ASN A 187 -16.46 17.95 -23.66
C ASN A 187 -16.71 19.13 -22.71
N GLU A 188 -15.95 20.19 -22.85
CA GLU A 188 -16.10 21.39 -22.00
C GLU A 188 -17.50 22.03 -22.10
N ASN A 189 -18.11 22.01 -23.28
CA ASN A 189 -19.46 22.58 -23.45
C ASN A 189 -20.48 21.80 -22.62
N TRP A 190 -20.38 20.48 -22.61
CA TRP A 190 -21.21 19.65 -21.75
C TRP A 190 -20.96 19.98 -20.27
N LEU A 191 -19.69 20.12 -19.87
CA LEU A 191 -19.33 20.45 -18.48
C LEU A 191 -19.93 21.80 -18.07
N MET A 192 -19.82 22.82 -18.90
CA MET A 192 -20.41 24.13 -18.65
C MET A 192 -21.93 24.09 -18.53
N GLN A 193 -22.60 23.26 -19.33
CA GLN A 193 -24.05 23.02 -19.23
C GLN A 193 -24.44 22.36 -17.89
N GLN A 194 -23.57 21.54 -17.29
CA GLN A 194 -23.81 20.94 -15.98
C GLN A 194 -23.55 21.91 -14.82
N LEU A 195 -22.66 22.88 -14.99
CA LEU A 195 -22.32 23.89 -13.99
C LEU A 195 -23.35 25.04 -13.94
N ALA A 196 -23.88 25.43 -15.09
CA ALA A 196 -24.83 26.55 -15.22
C ALA A 196 -26.05 26.47 -14.29
N PRO A 197 -26.72 25.31 -14.11
CA PRO A 197 -27.86 25.19 -13.18
C PRO A 197 -27.45 25.38 -11.71
N GLN A 198 -26.18 25.24 -11.38
CA GLN A 198 -25.61 25.42 -10.04
C GLN A 198 -25.13 26.88 -9.80
N GLY A 199 -25.33 27.77 -10.77
CA GLY A 199 -24.93 29.16 -10.71
C GLY A 199 -23.42 29.37 -10.93
N ILE A 200 -22.70 28.35 -11.41
CA ILE A 200 -21.26 28.40 -11.66
C ILE A 200 -21.04 28.74 -13.12
N ASN A 201 -20.40 29.86 -13.39
CA ASN A 201 -20.17 30.35 -14.74
C ASN A 201 -18.78 29.98 -15.27
N HIS A 202 -17.80 29.76 -14.38
CA HIS A 202 -16.44 29.43 -14.76
C HIS A 202 -15.90 28.27 -13.91
N PRO A 203 -15.11 27.34 -14.51
CA PRO A 203 -14.50 26.22 -13.75
C PRO A 203 -13.64 26.68 -12.58
N GLN A 204 -13.09 27.88 -12.63
CA GLN A 204 -12.28 28.46 -11.56
C GLN A 204 -13.09 28.72 -10.26
N GLU A 205 -14.40 28.72 -10.33
CA GLU A 205 -15.27 28.90 -9.17
C GLU A 205 -15.47 27.57 -8.38
N VAL A 206 -14.96 26.45 -8.94
CA VAL A 206 -15.07 25.11 -8.35
C VAL A 206 -13.81 24.74 -7.60
#